data_f453a30d9181dd7e6634d26793f62e41
#
_entry.id   f453a30d9181dd7e6634d26793f62e41
#
_cell.length_a   1.000
_cell.length_b   1.000
_cell.length_c   1.000
_cell.angle_alpha   90.00
_cell.angle_beta   90.00
_cell.angle_gamma   90.00
#
_symmetry.space_group_name_H-M   'P 1'
#
loop_
_entity.id
_entity.type
_entity.pdbx_description
1 polymer ?
#
loop_
_entity_poly.entity_id
_entity_poly.type
_entity_poly.pdbx_seq_one_letter_code
_entity_poly.pdbx_strand_id
1 'polypeptide(L)'
;MSEEFLKYYNRELAYLRHKGQEFGEQYPKIAARLRISEEQVEDPHVERLLEGCAFLTARIRQSLDNSYPQFTESLMGQLYPDFHAPIPSMSVIKLNCSESTTSSFAIPVGERVEVSAPGYQDCQFRTGYPTTMYPLDIISGSFENAPFKPTGSKWEHNAHSVLRCQLSAHDSESSINSMGIDCLRLYLNGQTQLTLKLYQMLFQSLIGLSIVLDGKEIMPLTKRHLQSVGFGDEEQVVPYSKRSFSGSRLLVEYLHFPEKFMFFDLIELGLDKLEIQGQVEICFYFDTSDDWLPKQVDEESVMVGCVPIVNLFKSTMEPKRLLPTEYEYQLSPQYQDAESNEVVSISDVTLRNWNKTYEHLPCYHSGEHTHYMSASEVYWLMRREDKNWAGGYDEPGRETYVSFVDKQYQLFSPESRDNWLMYVEAECCNRNLPQKIPFGGGLPKVQLPNVDDNFKSIRCLTSLSETLRPEMDESTRWQLTKLLTLNHFTEADGLATLKQTLNLYAFAGTAETKAVIDALVKLEFEHTTGRVSQKGKVGFAHGVKLVLTVSDQILPEEQIFLLGSVLSVYFAQYAEINVFTQLEIKLKSTSSSFHVWPALTGDKVLL
;
A
#
# COMPACT_ATOMS: atom_id res chain seq x y z
N MET A 1 28.99 -19.14 -0.28
CA MET A 1 28.89 -19.06 1.21
C MET A 1 28.70 -17.59 1.53
N SER A 2 27.65 -17.23 2.27
CA SER A 2 27.42 -15.85 2.68
C SER A 2 28.51 -15.41 3.68
N GLU A 3 28.89 -14.13 3.70
CA GLU A 3 29.82 -13.58 4.67
C GLU A 3 29.38 -13.86 6.12
N GLU A 4 28.09 -13.95 6.33
CA GLU A 4 27.46 -14.23 7.61
C GLU A 4 27.76 -15.66 8.10
N PHE A 5 27.61 -16.66 7.25
CA PHE A 5 27.94 -18.05 7.58
C PHE A 5 29.42 -18.20 7.94
N LEU A 6 30.30 -17.45 7.27
CA LEU A 6 31.74 -17.50 7.54
C LEU A 6 32.06 -17.05 8.97
N LYS A 7 31.29 -16.10 9.54
CA LYS A 7 31.44 -15.66 10.93
C LYS A 7 31.10 -16.80 11.91
N TYR A 8 30.00 -17.51 11.67
CA TYR A 8 29.63 -18.68 12.49
C TYR A 8 30.69 -19.78 12.39
N TYR A 9 31.14 -20.10 11.18
CA TYR A 9 32.16 -21.11 10.95
C TYR A 9 33.47 -20.78 11.68
N ASN A 10 33.99 -19.58 11.55
CA ASN A 10 35.21 -19.17 12.21
C ASN A 10 35.09 -19.20 13.74
N ARG A 11 33.93 -18.82 14.27
CA ARG A 11 33.65 -18.86 15.70
C ARG A 11 33.63 -20.29 16.23
N GLU A 12 32.94 -21.19 15.57
CA GLU A 12 32.86 -22.61 15.98
C GLU A 12 34.19 -23.33 15.81
N LEU A 13 34.96 -23.02 14.77
CA LEU A 13 36.29 -23.57 14.57
C LEU A 13 37.25 -23.11 15.67
N ALA A 14 37.23 -21.85 16.03
CA ALA A 14 38.02 -21.31 17.14
C ALA A 14 37.64 -21.96 18.49
N TYR A 15 36.33 -22.16 18.72
CA TYR A 15 35.83 -22.84 19.91
C TYR A 15 36.29 -24.30 19.98
N LEU A 16 36.20 -25.07 18.89
CA LEU A 16 36.64 -26.45 18.84
C LEU A 16 38.14 -26.61 19.02
N ARG A 17 38.94 -25.69 18.45
CA ARG A 17 40.39 -25.67 18.67
C ARG A 17 40.73 -25.40 20.14
N HIS A 18 40.08 -24.40 20.76
CA HIS A 18 40.28 -24.08 22.18
C HIS A 18 39.89 -25.27 23.10
N LYS A 19 38.75 -25.91 22.81
CA LYS A 19 38.34 -27.11 23.55
C LYS A 19 39.26 -28.32 23.32
N GLY A 20 39.85 -28.42 22.13
CA GLY A 20 40.90 -29.40 21.84
C GLY A 20 42.18 -29.20 22.71
N GLN A 21 42.55 -27.95 22.94
CA GLN A 21 43.66 -27.60 23.84
C GLN A 21 43.36 -27.99 25.31
N GLU A 22 42.19 -27.57 25.83
CA GLU A 22 41.75 -27.99 27.18
C GLU A 22 41.73 -29.52 27.37
N PHE A 23 41.25 -30.23 26.31
CA PHE A 23 41.28 -31.69 26.31
C PHE A 23 42.71 -32.25 26.33
N GLY A 24 43.63 -31.61 25.61
CA GLY A 24 45.04 -31.95 25.59
C GLY A 24 45.69 -31.88 26.96
N GLU A 25 45.39 -30.82 27.71
CA GLU A 25 45.84 -30.61 29.09
C GLU A 25 45.28 -31.67 30.07
N GLN A 26 43.98 -31.97 29.92
CA GLN A 26 43.33 -32.93 30.83
C GLN A 26 43.68 -34.40 30.52
N TYR A 27 43.89 -34.74 29.23
CA TYR A 27 44.10 -36.12 28.79
C TYR A 27 45.34 -36.26 27.88
N PRO A 28 46.56 -35.98 28.33
CA PRO A 28 47.75 -35.90 27.47
C PRO A 28 48.09 -37.17 26.74
N LYS A 29 47.80 -38.33 27.32
CA LYS A 29 48.04 -39.63 26.65
C LYS A 29 47.12 -39.93 25.46
N ILE A 30 45.92 -39.40 25.51
CA ILE A 30 44.94 -39.56 24.41
C ILE A 30 45.18 -38.51 23.33
N ALA A 31 45.46 -37.29 23.77
CA ALA A 31 45.78 -36.17 22.88
C ALA A 31 47.06 -36.45 22.05
N ALA A 32 48.08 -37.06 22.65
CA ALA A 32 49.29 -37.47 21.95
C ALA A 32 49.01 -38.53 20.83
N ARG A 33 48.00 -39.40 21.00
CA ARG A 33 47.56 -40.32 19.94
C ARG A 33 46.84 -39.63 18.80
N LEU A 34 46.12 -38.53 19.07
CA LEU A 34 45.45 -37.70 18.11
C LEU A 34 46.32 -36.60 17.53
N ARG A 35 47.59 -36.49 18.00
CA ARG A 35 48.54 -35.44 17.66
C ARG A 35 47.98 -34.04 17.85
N ILE A 36 47.21 -33.86 18.90
CA ILE A 36 46.71 -32.53 19.34
C ILE A 36 47.74 -31.98 20.29
N SER A 37 48.51 -30.96 19.88
CA SER A 37 49.44 -30.21 20.69
C SER A 37 48.84 -28.91 21.23
N GLU A 38 49.48 -28.27 22.18
CA GLU A 38 48.98 -27.01 22.82
C GLU A 38 48.79 -25.85 21.84
N GLU A 39 49.51 -25.85 20.71
CA GLU A 39 49.43 -24.75 19.73
C GLU A 39 48.76 -25.09 18.42
N GLN A 40 48.82 -26.35 17.94
CA GLN A 40 48.30 -26.77 16.65
C GLN A 40 47.92 -28.26 16.63
N VAL A 41 46.99 -28.62 15.74
CA VAL A 41 46.68 -30.01 15.40
C VAL A 41 47.64 -30.43 14.29
N GLU A 42 48.62 -31.30 14.63
CA GLU A 42 49.68 -31.71 13.70
C GLU A 42 49.20 -32.71 12.63
N ASP A 43 48.07 -33.37 12.88
CA ASP A 43 47.52 -34.34 11.93
C ASP A 43 46.49 -33.69 10.99
N PRO A 44 46.75 -33.58 9.69
CA PRO A 44 45.83 -32.97 8.72
C PRO A 44 44.47 -33.68 8.64
N HIS A 45 44.38 -34.97 8.98
CA HIS A 45 43.09 -35.68 8.98
C HIS A 45 42.23 -35.28 10.18
N VAL A 46 42.83 -35.09 11.34
CA VAL A 46 42.14 -34.62 12.54
C VAL A 46 41.70 -33.15 12.36
N GLU A 47 42.53 -32.33 11.75
CA GLU A 47 42.19 -30.96 11.45
C GLU A 47 40.99 -30.85 10.48
N ARG A 48 40.97 -31.65 9.41
CA ARG A 48 39.81 -31.72 8.49
C ARG A 48 38.53 -32.21 9.16
N LEU A 49 38.63 -33.14 10.11
CA LEU A 49 37.48 -33.58 10.90
C LEU A 49 36.96 -32.46 11.80
N LEU A 50 37.84 -31.70 12.43
CA LEU A 50 37.47 -30.52 13.23
C LEU A 50 36.81 -29.42 12.36
N GLU A 51 37.37 -29.14 11.19
CA GLU A 51 36.75 -28.23 10.20
C GLU A 51 35.37 -28.70 9.75
N GLY A 52 35.21 -30.03 9.49
CA GLY A 52 33.92 -30.62 9.14
C GLY A 52 32.90 -30.52 10.29
N CYS A 53 33.34 -30.78 11.52
CA CYS A 53 32.49 -30.58 12.71
C CYS A 53 32.14 -29.12 12.91
N ALA A 54 33.11 -28.19 12.75
CA ALA A 54 32.87 -26.77 12.83
C ALA A 54 31.84 -26.30 11.79
N PHE A 55 31.92 -26.82 10.57
CA PHE A 55 30.95 -26.53 9.51
C PHE A 55 29.54 -26.99 9.88
N LEU A 56 29.39 -28.22 10.38
CA LEU A 56 28.09 -28.75 10.79
C LEU A 56 27.52 -28.01 12.00
N THR A 57 28.34 -27.73 13.01
CA THR A 57 27.90 -26.98 14.21
C THR A 57 27.59 -25.54 13.89
N ALA A 58 28.36 -24.90 13.02
CA ALA A 58 28.07 -23.55 12.54
C ALA A 58 26.70 -23.50 11.80
N ARG A 59 26.40 -24.50 10.97
CA ARG A 59 25.12 -24.60 10.28
C ARG A 59 23.95 -24.82 11.23
N ILE A 60 24.14 -25.69 12.25
CA ILE A 60 23.14 -25.91 13.30
C ILE A 60 22.94 -24.62 14.11
N ARG A 61 24.00 -23.93 14.48
CA ARG A 61 23.92 -22.70 15.27
C ARG A 61 23.27 -21.57 14.47
N GLN A 62 23.64 -21.39 13.21
CA GLN A 62 22.96 -20.47 12.32
C GLN A 62 21.48 -20.82 12.20
N SER A 63 21.13 -22.11 12.06
CA SER A 63 19.73 -22.52 12.01
C SER A 63 19.00 -22.28 13.33
N LEU A 64 19.65 -22.43 14.48
CA LEU A 64 19.07 -22.11 15.79
C LEU A 64 18.91 -20.61 15.99
N ASP A 65 19.93 -19.83 15.66
CA ASP A 65 19.85 -18.36 15.75
C ASP A 65 18.79 -17.82 14.76
N ASN A 66 18.66 -18.43 13.57
CA ASN A 66 17.61 -18.15 12.61
C ASN A 66 16.22 -18.70 13.02
N SER A 67 16.09 -19.54 14.04
CA SER A 67 14.80 -20.03 14.55
C SER A 67 14.14 -19.07 15.54
N TYR A 68 14.87 -18.14 16.14
CA TYR A 68 14.29 -17.02 16.91
C TYR A 68 13.34 -16.14 16.06
N PRO A 69 13.57 -15.94 14.75
CA PRO A 69 12.61 -15.29 13.88
C PRO A 69 11.23 -15.95 13.83
N GLN A 70 11.11 -17.26 14.01
CA GLN A 70 9.83 -17.96 13.93
C GLN A 70 8.81 -17.46 14.96
N PHE A 71 9.26 -17.11 16.17
CA PHE A 71 8.36 -16.52 17.16
C PHE A 71 7.92 -15.10 16.77
N THR A 72 8.85 -14.27 16.30
CA THR A 72 8.54 -12.90 15.85
C THR A 72 7.73 -12.92 14.56
N GLU A 73 7.98 -13.84 13.62
CA GLU A 73 7.17 -14.06 12.43
C GLU A 73 5.74 -14.50 12.76
N SER A 74 5.61 -15.42 13.72
CA SER A 74 4.33 -15.87 14.23
C SER A 74 3.53 -14.72 14.84
N LEU A 75 4.17 -13.91 15.68
CA LEU A 75 3.57 -12.71 16.27
C LEU A 75 3.19 -11.68 15.21
N MET A 76 4.07 -11.43 14.24
CA MET A 76 3.81 -10.53 13.11
C MET A 76 2.68 -11.05 12.22
N GLY A 77 2.65 -12.35 11.95
CA GLY A 77 1.57 -12.98 11.18
C GLY A 77 0.19 -12.85 11.84
N GLN A 78 0.14 -12.69 13.17
CA GLN A 78 -1.10 -12.38 13.89
C GLN A 78 -1.47 -10.89 13.84
N LEU A 79 -0.50 -10.00 14.03
CA LEU A 79 -0.72 -8.57 14.26
C LEU A 79 -0.61 -7.75 12.97
N TYR A 80 0.27 -8.15 12.05
CA TYR A 80 0.53 -7.49 10.76
C TYR A 80 0.75 -8.50 9.62
N PRO A 81 -0.26 -9.30 9.28
CA PRO A 81 -0.11 -10.33 8.25
C PRO A 81 0.31 -9.76 6.89
N ASP A 82 -0.06 -8.51 6.60
CA ASP A 82 0.17 -7.87 5.30
C ASP A 82 1.56 -7.23 5.18
N PHE A 83 2.27 -7.01 6.29
CA PHE A 83 3.59 -6.35 6.24
C PHE A 83 4.61 -7.14 5.41
N HIS A 84 4.54 -8.45 5.45
CA HIS A 84 5.45 -9.33 4.71
C HIS A 84 5.01 -9.55 3.25
N ALA A 85 3.84 -9.06 2.86
CA ALA A 85 3.37 -9.17 1.50
C ALA A 85 4.16 -8.22 0.57
N PRO A 86 4.45 -8.61 -0.66
CA PRO A 86 4.97 -7.68 -1.65
C PRO A 86 3.93 -6.61 -1.94
N ILE A 87 4.38 -5.38 -2.14
CA ILE A 87 3.55 -4.28 -2.60
C ILE A 87 3.56 -4.34 -4.13
N PRO A 88 2.43 -4.66 -4.75
CA PRO A 88 2.38 -4.84 -6.20
C PRO A 88 2.49 -3.52 -6.96
N SER A 89 2.83 -3.59 -8.23
CA SER A 89 2.86 -2.44 -9.13
C SER A 89 1.47 -1.79 -9.25
N MET A 90 1.45 -0.47 -9.30
CA MET A 90 0.25 0.35 -9.37
C MET A 90 0.38 1.40 -10.48
N SER A 91 -0.76 1.86 -11.00
CA SER A 91 -0.83 2.95 -11.98
C SER A 91 -2.24 3.55 -11.99
N VAL A 92 -2.42 4.66 -12.70
CA VAL A 92 -3.72 5.25 -12.98
C VAL A 92 -4.00 5.15 -14.46
N ILE A 93 -5.21 4.69 -14.82
CA ILE A 93 -5.68 4.62 -16.20
C ILE A 93 -6.81 5.60 -16.44
N LYS A 94 -6.90 6.16 -17.64
CA LYS A 94 -8.05 6.88 -18.15
C LYS A 94 -8.85 5.98 -19.07
N LEU A 95 -10.15 5.91 -18.83
CA LEU A 95 -11.15 5.19 -19.60
C LEU A 95 -11.96 6.22 -20.39
N ASN A 96 -11.82 6.22 -21.70
CA ASN A 96 -12.64 7.07 -22.57
C ASN A 96 -13.83 6.27 -23.05
N CYS A 97 -15.05 6.69 -22.70
CA CYS A 97 -16.27 6.03 -23.14
C CYS A 97 -16.42 6.06 -24.66
N SER A 98 -17.08 5.04 -25.20
CA SER A 98 -17.44 5.00 -26.61
C SER A 98 -18.53 6.02 -26.91
N GLU A 99 -18.54 6.58 -28.11
CA GLU A 99 -19.58 7.51 -28.57
C GLU A 99 -20.99 6.85 -28.61
N SER A 100 -21.05 5.54 -28.64
CA SER A 100 -22.28 4.77 -28.56
C SER A 100 -22.87 4.66 -27.14
N THR A 101 -22.10 5.00 -26.12
CA THR A 101 -22.53 4.91 -24.71
C THR A 101 -23.35 6.13 -24.34
N THR A 102 -24.65 5.94 -24.08
CA THR A 102 -25.58 7.02 -23.74
C THR A 102 -25.98 7.04 -22.26
N SER A 103 -25.71 5.97 -21.50
CA SER A 103 -26.06 5.84 -20.09
C SER A 103 -24.83 5.66 -19.21
N SER A 104 -24.94 6.04 -17.94
CA SER A 104 -23.93 5.77 -16.94
C SER A 104 -23.86 4.28 -16.62
N PHE A 105 -22.66 3.78 -16.31
CA PHE A 105 -22.44 2.41 -15.85
C PHE A 105 -21.33 2.37 -14.79
N ALA A 106 -21.41 1.38 -13.88
CA ALA A 106 -20.46 1.23 -12.81
C ALA A 106 -19.38 0.19 -13.16
N ILE A 107 -18.13 0.51 -12.86
CA ILE A 107 -17.00 -0.42 -12.87
C ILE A 107 -16.76 -0.83 -11.43
N PRO A 108 -16.92 -2.13 -11.10
CA PRO A 108 -16.69 -2.61 -9.74
C PRO A 108 -15.19 -2.59 -9.40
N VAL A 109 -14.87 -2.66 -8.10
CA VAL A 109 -13.53 -2.96 -7.62
C VAL A 109 -13.16 -4.38 -8.03
N GLY A 110 -11.90 -4.57 -8.46
CA GLY A 110 -11.40 -5.88 -8.83
C GLY A 110 -11.70 -6.32 -10.26
N GLU A 111 -12.22 -5.41 -11.12
CA GLU A 111 -12.39 -5.68 -12.55
C GLU A 111 -11.03 -5.96 -13.20
N ARG A 112 -10.98 -7.00 -14.05
CA ARG A 112 -9.75 -7.44 -14.71
C ARG A 112 -9.29 -6.42 -15.74
N VAL A 113 -8.01 -6.07 -15.66
CA VAL A 113 -7.31 -5.19 -16.59
C VAL A 113 -6.08 -5.90 -17.12
N GLU A 114 -5.91 -5.95 -18.42
CA GLU A 114 -4.73 -6.50 -19.09
C GLU A 114 -3.85 -5.37 -19.59
N VAL A 115 -2.56 -5.45 -19.25
CA VAL A 115 -1.55 -4.46 -19.63
C VAL A 115 -0.47 -5.16 -20.43
N SER A 116 -0.25 -4.72 -21.65
CA SER A 116 0.68 -5.36 -22.59
C SER A 116 1.55 -4.36 -23.35
N ALA A 117 2.71 -4.82 -23.80
CA ALA A 117 3.56 -4.07 -24.73
C ALA A 117 4.28 -5.04 -25.67
N PRO A 118 4.56 -4.65 -26.93
CA PRO A 118 5.25 -5.52 -27.88
C PRO A 118 6.61 -5.96 -27.38
N GLY A 119 6.84 -7.27 -27.31
CA GLY A 119 8.10 -7.86 -26.86
C GLY A 119 8.22 -8.04 -25.34
N TYR A 120 7.17 -7.74 -24.58
CA TYR A 120 7.08 -7.94 -23.14
C TYR A 120 5.99 -8.93 -22.81
N GLN A 121 6.08 -9.56 -21.64
CA GLN A 121 5.04 -10.45 -21.14
C GLN A 121 3.85 -9.63 -20.65
N ASP A 122 2.63 -10.11 -20.95
CA ASP A 122 1.41 -9.47 -20.50
C ASP A 122 1.25 -9.55 -18.98
N CYS A 123 0.86 -8.43 -18.38
CA CYS A 123 0.65 -8.31 -16.95
C CYS A 123 -0.85 -8.14 -16.65
N GLN A 124 -1.29 -8.79 -15.58
CA GLN A 124 -2.68 -8.73 -15.14
C GLN A 124 -2.81 -7.74 -13.97
N PHE A 125 -3.72 -6.81 -14.13
CA PHE A 125 -4.09 -5.82 -13.12
C PHE A 125 -5.57 -5.96 -12.77
N ARG A 126 -5.98 -5.26 -11.72
CA ARG A 126 -7.39 -5.06 -11.38
C ARG A 126 -7.65 -3.62 -10.98
N THR A 127 -8.89 -3.17 -11.10
CA THR A 127 -9.32 -1.84 -10.66
C THR A 127 -9.30 -1.74 -9.14
N GLY A 128 -8.83 -0.60 -8.61
CA GLY A 128 -8.71 -0.34 -7.17
C GLY A 128 -9.95 0.32 -6.56
N TYR A 129 -10.66 1.16 -7.32
CA TYR A 129 -11.80 1.93 -6.81
C TYR A 129 -13.09 1.58 -7.54
N PRO A 130 -14.24 1.59 -6.84
CA PRO A 130 -15.53 1.58 -7.52
C PRO A 130 -15.69 2.92 -8.26
N THR A 131 -15.95 2.88 -9.55
CA THR A 131 -16.02 4.09 -10.36
C THR A 131 -17.26 4.05 -11.24
N THR A 132 -18.08 5.10 -11.16
CA THR A 132 -19.20 5.28 -12.08
C THR A 132 -18.71 6.06 -13.29
N MET A 133 -18.84 5.45 -14.45
CA MET A 133 -18.51 6.06 -15.73
C MET A 133 -19.71 6.82 -16.25
N TYR A 134 -19.46 8.04 -16.67
CA TYR A 134 -20.42 8.88 -17.36
C TYR A 134 -19.90 9.20 -18.76
N PRO A 135 -20.76 9.26 -19.80
CA PRO A 135 -20.36 9.64 -21.15
C PRO A 135 -20.12 11.16 -21.25
N LEU A 136 -19.14 11.63 -20.48
CA LEU A 136 -18.72 13.03 -20.33
C LEU A 136 -17.21 13.14 -20.48
N ASP A 137 -16.76 14.21 -21.12
CA ASP A 137 -15.34 14.60 -21.16
C ASP A 137 -15.16 16.05 -20.72
N ILE A 138 -13.97 16.35 -20.18
CA ILE A 138 -13.52 17.73 -19.95
C ILE A 138 -12.87 18.20 -21.25
N ILE A 139 -13.46 19.21 -21.86
CA ILE A 139 -13.02 19.76 -23.16
C ILE A 139 -12.14 20.99 -23.01
N SER A 140 -12.15 21.62 -21.83
CA SER A 140 -11.32 22.78 -21.53
C SER A 140 -11.06 22.87 -20.03
N GLY A 141 -9.81 23.15 -19.67
CA GLY A 141 -9.36 23.46 -18.32
C GLY A 141 -8.55 24.75 -18.34
N SER A 142 -8.85 25.70 -17.48
CA SER A 142 -8.08 26.95 -17.37
C SER A 142 -8.03 27.45 -15.94
N PHE A 143 -6.90 28.04 -15.57
CA PHE A 143 -6.72 28.72 -14.30
C PHE A 143 -6.48 30.20 -14.55
N GLU A 144 -7.27 31.07 -13.92
CA GLU A 144 -7.21 32.51 -14.13
C GLU A 144 -7.03 33.23 -12.79
N ASN A 145 -6.12 34.19 -12.73
CA ASN A 145 -6.04 35.15 -11.62
C ASN A 145 -6.98 36.35 -11.86
N ALA A 146 -7.40 36.99 -10.79
CA ALA A 146 -8.21 38.21 -10.90
C ALA A 146 -7.44 39.34 -11.64
N PRO A 147 -8.06 40.08 -12.57
CA PRO A 147 -9.48 40.04 -12.91
C PRO A 147 -9.81 38.93 -13.92
N PHE A 148 -10.77 38.05 -13.59
CA PHE A 148 -11.27 37.01 -14.47
C PHE A 148 -12.68 37.35 -15.01
N LYS A 149 -13.13 36.62 -16.02
CA LYS A 149 -14.45 36.80 -16.63
C LYS A 149 -15.55 36.51 -15.59
N PRO A 150 -16.46 37.47 -15.31
CA PRO A 150 -17.50 37.29 -14.31
C PRO A 150 -18.57 36.31 -14.78
N THR A 151 -19.01 35.45 -13.88
CA THR A 151 -20.13 34.51 -14.07
C THR A 151 -21.37 34.92 -13.28
N GLY A 152 -21.25 35.96 -12.44
CA GLY A 152 -22.30 36.42 -11.54
C GLY A 152 -22.38 35.62 -10.25
N SER A 153 -21.35 34.81 -9.95
CA SER A 153 -21.28 34.04 -8.72
C SER A 153 -21.05 34.92 -7.51
N LYS A 154 -21.72 34.57 -6.40
CA LYS A 154 -21.51 35.23 -5.11
C LYS A 154 -20.07 35.10 -4.58
N TRP A 155 -19.32 34.08 -5.06
CA TRP A 155 -17.95 33.82 -4.62
C TRP A 155 -16.92 34.77 -5.26
N GLU A 156 -17.22 35.38 -6.40
CA GLU A 156 -16.31 36.24 -7.16
C GLU A 156 -15.78 37.42 -6.37
N HIS A 157 -16.60 37.98 -5.48
CA HIS A 157 -16.20 39.18 -4.71
C HIS A 157 -15.00 38.94 -3.78
N ASN A 158 -14.81 37.71 -3.34
CA ASN A 158 -13.74 37.33 -2.41
C ASN A 158 -12.68 36.43 -3.06
N ALA A 159 -12.84 36.09 -4.34
CA ALA A 159 -11.92 35.22 -5.05
C ALA A 159 -10.77 36.00 -5.67
N HIS A 160 -9.57 35.49 -5.50
CA HIS A 160 -8.36 36.00 -6.14
C HIS A 160 -7.98 35.19 -7.39
N SER A 161 -8.50 33.97 -7.50
CA SER A 161 -8.31 33.11 -8.69
C SER A 161 -9.48 32.15 -8.88
N VAL A 162 -9.60 31.61 -10.09
CA VAL A 162 -10.64 30.66 -10.48
C VAL A 162 -10.04 29.53 -11.35
N LEU A 163 -10.37 28.30 -11.05
CA LEU A 163 -10.15 27.14 -11.93
C LEU A 163 -11.49 26.83 -12.62
N ARG A 164 -11.47 26.79 -13.95
CA ARG A 164 -12.64 26.51 -14.78
C ARG A 164 -12.45 25.16 -15.47
N CYS A 165 -13.43 24.30 -15.36
CA CYS A 165 -13.46 23.00 -16.03
C CYS A 165 -14.76 22.90 -16.84
N GLN A 166 -14.65 22.84 -18.15
CA GLN A 166 -15.80 22.71 -19.04
C GLN A 166 -16.04 21.25 -19.38
N LEU A 167 -17.19 20.71 -18.96
CA LEU A 167 -17.63 19.36 -19.26
C LEU A 167 -18.54 19.38 -20.47
N SER A 168 -18.42 18.37 -21.32
CA SER A 168 -19.29 18.13 -22.47
C SER A 168 -19.77 16.70 -22.49
N ALA A 169 -21.06 16.49 -22.76
CA ALA A 169 -21.58 15.18 -23.09
C ALA A 169 -21.05 14.73 -24.46
N HIS A 170 -20.82 13.43 -24.63
CA HIS A 170 -20.37 12.86 -25.90
C HIS A 170 -21.39 13.05 -27.02
N ASP A 171 -22.67 12.93 -26.69
CA ASP A 171 -23.77 13.22 -27.60
C ASP A 171 -24.35 14.59 -27.25
N SER A 172 -24.32 15.51 -28.22
CA SER A 172 -24.83 16.88 -28.05
C SER A 172 -26.36 16.95 -27.83
N GLU A 173 -27.08 15.90 -28.16
CA GLU A 173 -28.54 15.79 -27.93
C GLU A 173 -28.85 15.17 -26.57
N SER A 174 -27.87 14.51 -25.93
CA SER A 174 -28.04 13.93 -24.60
C SER A 174 -28.05 15.00 -23.54
N SER A 175 -29.07 14.97 -22.70
CA SER A 175 -29.16 15.88 -21.56
C SER A 175 -28.35 15.34 -20.38
N ILE A 176 -27.47 16.17 -19.80
CA ILE A 176 -26.64 15.82 -18.64
C ILE A 176 -27.50 15.40 -17.43
N ASN A 177 -28.69 15.98 -17.28
CA ASN A 177 -29.61 15.60 -16.22
C ASN A 177 -30.14 14.17 -16.35
N SER A 178 -30.25 13.60 -17.56
CA SER A 178 -30.67 12.22 -17.77
C SER A 178 -29.66 11.18 -17.27
N MET A 179 -28.42 11.58 -17.06
CA MET A 179 -27.34 10.69 -16.60
C MET A 179 -27.37 10.44 -15.08
N GLY A 180 -28.18 11.19 -14.31
CA GLY A 180 -28.34 10.98 -12.87
C GLY A 180 -27.05 11.22 -12.08
N ILE A 181 -26.30 12.29 -12.39
CA ILE A 181 -24.99 12.58 -11.78
C ILE A 181 -25.20 13.17 -10.39
N ASP A 182 -25.06 12.35 -9.37
CA ASP A 182 -25.07 12.80 -7.98
C ASP A 182 -23.64 12.96 -7.43
N CYS A 183 -22.74 12.09 -7.87
CA CYS A 183 -21.31 12.13 -7.52
C CYS A 183 -20.47 12.08 -8.80
N LEU A 184 -19.60 13.06 -8.98
CA LEU A 184 -18.64 13.10 -10.08
C LEU A 184 -17.22 12.99 -9.55
N ARG A 185 -16.54 11.88 -9.87
CA ARG A 185 -15.13 11.66 -9.53
C ARG A 185 -14.22 12.28 -10.56
N LEU A 186 -13.31 13.11 -10.09
CA LEU A 186 -12.31 13.82 -10.88
C LEU A 186 -10.91 13.42 -10.43
N TYR A 187 -9.96 13.48 -11.35
CA TYR A 187 -8.54 13.19 -11.13
C TYR A 187 -7.68 14.35 -11.58
N LEU A 188 -6.71 14.74 -10.74
CA LEU A 188 -5.69 15.74 -11.06
C LEU A 188 -4.54 15.05 -11.79
N ASN A 189 -4.31 15.41 -13.05
CA ASN A 189 -3.29 14.83 -13.88
C ASN A 189 -2.23 15.87 -14.26
N GLY A 190 -1.01 15.42 -14.46
CA GLY A 190 0.13 16.24 -14.87
C GLY A 190 1.40 15.95 -14.09
N GLN A 191 2.34 16.87 -14.14
CA GLN A 191 3.56 16.77 -13.32
C GLN A 191 3.23 16.83 -11.84
N THR A 192 3.98 16.11 -11.02
CA THR A 192 3.75 15.98 -9.57
C THR A 192 3.62 17.34 -8.87
N GLN A 193 4.41 18.35 -9.28
CA GLN A 193 4.32 19.70 -8.71
C GLN A 193 2.97 20.37 -9.04
N LEU A 194 2.46 20.21 -10.26
CA LEU A 194 1.17 20.76 -10.66
C LEU A 194 0.02 20.12 -9.91
N THR A 195 -0.01 18.79 -9.86
CA THR A 195 -1.09 18.03 -9.21
C THR A 195 -1.17 18.30 -7.72
N LEU A 196 -0.02 18.35 -7.03
CA LEU A 196 0.07 18.67 -5.61
C LEU A 196 -0.35 20.11 -5.33
N LYS A 197 0.03 21.06 -6.20
CA LYS A 197 -0.37 22.46 -6.06
C LYS A 197 -1.87 22.65 -6.26
N LEU A 198 -2.45 22.01 -7.27
CA LEU A 198 -3.90 22.02 -7.48
C LEU A 198 -4.64 21.36 -6.30
N TYR A 199 -4.12 20.25 -5.78
CA TYR A 199 -4.66 19.59 -4.60
C TYR A 199 -4.66 20.52 -3.38
N GLN A 200 -3.54 21.20 -3.12
CA GLN A 200 -3.45 22.21 -2.06
C GLN A 200 -4.47 23.32 -2.24
N MET A 201 -4.58 23.89 -3.44
CA MET A 201 -5.55 24.96 -3.75
C MET A 201 -6.99 24.50 -3.49
N LEU A 202 -7.37 23.31 -3.95
CA LEU A 202 -8.72 22.75 -3.78
C LEU A 202 -9.09 22.53 -2.30
N PHE A 203 -8.19 22.00 -1.48
CA PHE A 203 -8.53 21.64 -0.11
C PHE A 203 -8.15 22.68 0.94
N GLN A 204 -7.20 23.56 0.66
CA GLN A 204 -6.80 24.64 1.57
C GLN A 204 -7.48 25.97 1.25
N SER A 205 -7.39 26.42 -0.01
CA SER A 205 -7.72 27.81 -0.42
C SER A 205 -9.09 27.97 -1.08
N LEU A 206 -9.84 26.90 -1.30
CA LEU A 206 -11.17 26.96 -1.93
C LEU A 206 -12.13 27.79 -1.07
N ILE A 207 -12.82 28.76 -1.67
CA ILE A 207 -13.91 29.53 -1.05
C ILE A 207 -15.25 28.83 -1.31
N GLY A 208 -15.46 28.42 -2.54
CA GLY A 208 -16.67 27.75 -2.98
C GLY A 208 -16.61 27.40 -4.45
N LEU A 209 -17.66 26.77 -4.94
CA LEU A 209 -17.79 26.32 -6.33
C LEU A 209 -19.07 26.91 -6.94
N SER A 210 -19.15 26.91 -8.26
CA SER A 210 -20.41 27.17 -8.96
C SER A 210 -20.53 26.35 -10.23
N ILE A 211 -21.77 26.01 -10.55
CA ILE A 211 -22.12 25.43 -11.83
C ILE A 211 -22.60 26.56 -12.73
N VAL A 212 -21.97 26.69 -13.88
CA VAL A 212 -22.16 27.79 -14.83
C VAL A 212 -22.65 27.25 -16.16
N LEU A 213 -23.70 27.85 -16.74
CA LEU A 213 -24.19 27.56 -18.07
C LEU A 213 -24.23 28.85 -18.86
N ASP A 214 -23.70 28.85 -20.08
CA ASP A 214 -23.63 30.04 -20.96
C ASP A 214 -23.04 31.29 -20.27
N GLY A 215 -22.05 31.08 -19.40
CA GLY A 215 -21.36 32.13 -18.67
C GLY A 215 -22.16 32.73 -17.52
N LYS A 216 -23.24 32.11 -17.06
CA LYS A 216 -24.04 32.55 -15.90
C LYS A 216 -24.10 31.45 -14.86
N GLU A 217 -23.94 31.80 -13.58
CA GLU A 217 -24.13 30.87 -12.47
C GLU A 217 -25.58 30.37 -12.44
N ILE A 218 -25.73 29.05 -12.43
CA ILE A 218 -27.03 28.40 -12.21
C ILE A 218 -27.15 27.96 -10.76
N MET A 219 -26.07 27.41 -10.17
CA MET A 219 -26.10 26.85 -8.83
C MET A 219 -24.79 27.13 -8.11
N PRO A 220 -24.83 27.83 -6.97
CA PRO A 220 -23.69 27.99 -6.09
C PRO A 220 -23.54 26.77 -5.19
N LEU A 221 -22.33 26.21 -5.12
CA LEU A 221 -21.95 25.11 -4.26
C LEU A 221 -20.99 25.60 -3.18
N THR A 222 -20.85 24.82 -2.12
CA THR A 222 -19.96 25.14 -0.99
C THR A 222 -18.85 24.11 -0.88
N LYS A 223 -17.83 24.37 -0.07
CA LYS A 223 -16.74 23.41 0.21
C LYS A 223 -17.21 21.99 0.61
N ARG A 224 -18.44 21.86 1.13
CA ARG A 224 -18.99 20.56 1.56
C ARG A 224 -19.25 19.59 0.41
N HIS A 225 -19.41 20.13 -0.80
CA HIS A 225 -19.63 19.33 -2.01
C HIS A 225 -18.32 18.77 -2.58
N LEU A 226 -17.16 19.18 -2.05
CA LEU A 226 -15.86 18.68 -2.41
C LEU A 226 -15.37 17.70 -1.34
N GLN A 227 -15.05 16.48 -1.74
CA GLN A 227 -14.49 15.45 -0.86
C GLN A 227 -13.18 14.91 -1.42
N SER A 228 -12.21 14.70 -0.53
CA SER A 228 -10.95 14.02 -0.89
C SER A 228 -11.18 12.52 -0.97
N VAL A 229 -10.55 11.87 -1.94
CA VAL A 229 -10.60 10.43 -2.19
C VAL A 229 -9.26 9.78 -1.84
N GLY A 230 -9.26 8.52 -1.49
CA GLY A 230 -8.05 7.74 -1.21
C GLY A 230 -7.78 7.49 0.27
N PHE A 231 -8.60 8.03 1.18
CA PHE A 231 -8.42 7.90 2.62
C PHE A 231 -9.33 6.83 3.26
N GLY A 232 -10.44 6.51 2.62
CA GLY A 232 -11.44 5.57 3.12
C GLY A 232 -11.01 4.10 3.06
N ASP A 233 -11.70 3.25 3.83
CA ASP A 233 -11.45 1.81 3.80
C ASP A 233 -11.92 1.16 2.48
N GLU A 234 -12.90 1.76 1.79
CA GLU A 234 -13.38 1.29 0.48
C GLU A 234 -12.50 1.76 -0.70
N GLU A 235 -11.57 2.68 -0.41
CA GLU A 235 -10.66 3.28 -1.39
C GLU A 235 -9.25 2.69 -1.29
N GLN A 236 -9.18 1.39 -1.03
CA GLN A 236 -7.92 0.65 -0.93
C GLN A 236 -7.43 0.25 -2.32
N VAL A 237 -6.18 0.53 -2.62
CA VAL A 237 -5.50 0.00 -3.81
C VAL A 237 -4.76 -1.29 -3.46
N VAL A 238 -4.01 -1.26 -2.36
CA VAL A 238 -3.33 -2.45 -1.83
C VAL A 238 -4.29 -3.18 -0.88
N PRO A 239 -4.52 -4.49 -1.04
CA PRO A 239 -5.36 -5.25 -0.13
C PRO A 239 -4.74 -5.25 1.26
N TYR A 240 -5.58 -5.03 2.26
CA TYR A 240 -5.15 -5.00 3.66
C TYR A 240 -6.12 -5.78 4.52
N SER A 241 -5.59 -6.63 5.38
CA SER A 241 -6.39 -7.41 6.32
C SER A 241 -7.07 -6.49 7.34
N LYS A 242 -8.33 -6.79 7.70
CA LYS A 242 -9.04 -6.07 8.77
C LYS A 242 -8.34 -6.15 10.15
N ARG A 243 -7.36 -7.03 10.30
CA ARG A 243 -6.55 -7.19 11.52
C ARG A 243 -5.38 -6.22 11.55
N SER A 244 -4.83 -5.91 10.40
CA SER A 244 -3.73 -4.97 10.30
C SER A 244 -4.19 -3.55 10.61
N PHE A 245 -3.30 -2.75 11.15
CA PHE A 245 -3.58 -1.35 11.45
C PHE A 245 -3.72 -0.55 10.15
N SER A 246 -4.92 -0.05 9.87
CA SER A 246 -5.25 0.61 8.59
C SER A 246 -4.42 1.87 8.32
N GLY A 247 -3.88 2.53 9.36
CA GLY A 247 -2.94 3.66 9.22
C GLY A 247 -1.65 3.28 8.50
N SER A 248 -1.15 2.07 8.74
CA SER A 248 0.04 1.58 8.05
C SER A 248 -0.15 1.53 6.54
N ARG A 249 -1.32 1.12 6.07
CA ARG A 249 -1.69 1.12 4.65
C ARG A 249 -1.61 2.52 4.05
N LEU A 250 -2.19 3.52 4.71
CA LEU A 250 -2.16 4.91 4.23
C LEU A 250 -0.72 5.43 4.07
N LEU A 251 0.17 5.10 5.00
CA LEU A 251 1.58 5.46 4.90
C LEU A 251 2.27 4.76 3.73
N VAL A 252 2.04 3.45 3.56
CA VAL A 252 2.58 2.68 2.44
C VAL A 252 2.11 3.28 1.11
N GLU A 253 0.81 3.50 0.96
CA GLU A 253 0.24 4.04 -0.27
C GLU A 253 0.71 5.49 -0.53
N TYR A 254 0.86 6.31 0.49
CA TYR A 254 1.41 7.67 0.36
C TYR A 254 2.88 7.66 -0.10
N LEU A 255 3.71 6.79 0.48
CA LEU A 255 5.14 6.74 0.17
C LEU A 255 5.46 6.09 -1.19
N HIS A 256 4.56 5.25 -1.71
CA HIS A 256 4.83 4.45 -2.91
C HIS A 256 3.88 4.71 -4.08
N PHE A 257 2.71 5.30 -3.83
CA PHE A 257 1.73 5.64 -4.86
C PHE A 257 0.91 6.88 -4.46
N PRO A 258 1.55 8.07 -4.35
CA PRO A 258 0.87 9.31 -3.96
C PRO A 258 -0.22 9.74 -4.95
N GLU A 259 -0.17 9.30 -6.20
CA GLU A 259 -1.15 9.59 -7.26
C GLU A 259 -2.56 9.13 -6.88
N LYS A 260 -2.71 8.14 -6.02
CA LYS A 260 -4.02 7.71 -5.53
C LYS A 260 -4.78 8.78 -4.75
N PHE A 261 -4.09 9.75 -4.16
CA PHE A 261 -4.69 10.86 -3.40
C PHE A 261 -5.06 12.05 -4.28
N MET A 262 -4.73 12.00 -5.56
CA MET A 262 -5.06 13.07 -6.52
C MET A 262 -6.49 12.98 -7.04
N PHE A 263 -7.29 12.04 -6.54
CA PHE A 263 -8.72 11.94 -6.82
C PHE A 263 -9.53 12.80 -5.84
N PHE A 264 -10.61 13.35 -6.33
CA PHE A 264 -11.60 14.06 -5.51
C PHE A 264 -12.99 13.87 -6.08
N ASP A 265 -13.97 13.88 -5.20
CA ASP A 265 -15.37 13.72 -5.56
C ASP A 265 -16.13 15.05 -5.37
N LEU A 266 -16.94 15.37 -6.36
CA LEU A 266 -17.97 16.37 -6.27
C LEU A 266 -19.29 15.67 -5.98
N ILE A 267 -19.85 15.91 -4.79
CA ILE A 267 -21.06 15.22 -4.30
C ILE A 267 -22.25 16.16 -4.23
N GLU A 268 -23.46 15.59 -4.23
CA GLU A 268 -24.71 16.33 -4.11
C GLU A 268 -24.83 17.46 -5.16
N LEU A 269 -24.36 17.19 -6.39
CA LEU A 269 -24.34 18.19 -7.47
C LEU A 269 -25.74 18.64 -7.91
N GLY A 270 -26.77 17.78 -7.72
CA GLY A 270 -28.15 18.09 -8.07
C GLY A 270 -28.37 18.45 -9.55
N LEU A 271 -27.50 17.94 -10.43
CA LEU A 271 -27.58 18.17 -11.88
C LEU A 271 -28.84 17.54 -12.51
N ASP A 272 -29.45 16.57 -11.84
CA ASP A 272 -30.73 15.96 -12.20
C ASP A 272 -31.90 16.94 -12.22
N LYS A 273 -31.79 18.04 -11.47
CA LYS A 273 -32.82 19.08 -11.35
C LYS A 273 -32.69 20.22 -12.35
N LEU A 274 -31.62 20.23 -13.11
CA LEU A 274 -31.28 21.29 -14.04
C LEU A 274 -31.42 20.80 -15.47
N GLU A 275 -32.15 21.52 -16.34
CA GLU A 275 -32.21 21.22 -17.77
C GLU A 275 -30.91 21.71 -18.44
N ILE A 276 -29.89 20.84 -18.47
CA ILE A 276 -28.59 21.13 -19.07
C ILE A 276 -28.45 20.31 -20.35
N GLN A 277 -28.33 20.98 -21.47
CA GLN A 277 -28.04 20.39 -22.77
C GLN A 277 -26.59 20.67 -23.19
N GLY A 278 -25.88 19.63 -23.54
CA GLY A 278 -24.56 19.68 -24.19
C GLY A 278 -23.39 19.97 -23.26
N GLN A 279 -23.24 21.19 -22.76
CA GLN A 279 -22.02 21.62 -22.04
C GLN A 279 -22.34 22.31 -20.72
N VAL A 280 -21.51 22.11 -19.72
CA VAL A 280 -21.59 22.77 -18.41
C VAL A 280 -20.19 23.10 -17.92
N GLU A 281 -20.03 24.26 -17.30
CA GLU A 281 -18.77 24.68 -16.71
C GLU A 281 -18.83 24.58 -15.18
N ILE A 282 -17.80 24.01 -14.55
CA ILE A 282 -17.61 24.00 -13.10
C ILE A 282 -16.49 24.98 -12.78
N CYS A 283 -16.79 25.97 -11.96
CA CYS A 283 -15.85 26.97 -11.51
C CYS A 283 -15.50 26.77 -10.04
N PHE A 284 -14.21 26.72 -9.73
CA PHE A 284 -13.67 26.63 -8.37
C PHE A 284 -13.03 27.97 -8.03
N TYR A 285 -13.50 28.65 -6.97
CA TYR A 285 -13.03 29.96 -6.56
C TYR A 285 -12.10 29.87 -5.35
N PHE A 286 -10.94 30.53 -5.42
CA PHE A 286 -9.91 30.48 -4.40
C PHE A 286 -9.63 31.86 -3.79
N ASP A 287 -9.23 31.88 -2.51
CA ASP A 287 -8.82 33.08 -1.77
C ASP A 287 -7.36 33.49 -2.00
N THR A 288 -6.62 32.68 -2.75
CA THR A 288 -5.22 32.93 -3.11
C THR A 288 -5.04 33.00 -4.62
N SER A 289 -4.00 33.68 -5.08
CA SER A 289 -3.57 33.72 -6.48
C SER A 289 -2.25 33.01 -6.65
N ASP A 290 -2.00 32.50 -7.84
CA ASP A 290 -0.75 31.87 -8.21
C ASP A 290 -0.35 32.27 -9.64
N ASP A 291 0.90 32.73 -9.84
CA ASP A 291 1.36 33.23 -11.15
C ASP A 291 1.86 32.11 -12.08
N TRP A 292 2.07 30.93 -11.53
CA TRP A 292 2.58 29.78 -12.27
C TRP A 292 1.43 28.93 -12.85
N LEU A 293 0.37 28.68 -12.08
CA LEU A 293 -0.76 27.84 -12.46
C LEU A 293 -1.44 28.25 -13.77
N PRO A 294 -1.67 29.57 -14.08
CA PRO A 294 -2.30 29.96 -15.35
C PRO A 294 -1.55 29.52 -16.60
N LYS A 295 -0.25 29.20 -16.48
CA LYS A 295 0.60 28.78 -17.60
C LYS A 295 0.73 27.26 -17.71
N GLN A 296 0.32 26.53 -16.69
CA GLN A 296 0.53 25.08 -16.59
C GLN A 296 -0.79 24.30 -16.72
N VAL A 297 -1.89 24.91 -16.28
CA VAL A 297 -3.20 24.25 -16.32
C VAL A 297 -3.74 24.25 -17.75
N ASP A 298 -4.09 23.07 -18.21
CA ASP A 298 -4.65 22.77 -19.52
C ASP A 298 -5.90 21.86 -19.41
N GLU A 299 -6.40 21.41 -20.55
CA GLU A 299 -7.57 20.52 -20.65
C GLU A 299 -7.32 19.13 -20.05
N GLU A 300 -6.04 18.70 -19.97
CA GLU A 300 -5.67 17.40 -19.40
C GLU A 300 -5.32 17.47 -17.91
N SER A 301 -5.29 18.63 -17.30
CA SER A 301 -4.92 18.81 -15.89
C SER A 301 -5.99 18.30 -14.91
N VAL A 302 -7.25 18.30 -15.32
CA VAL A 302 -8.37 17.69 -14.57
C VAL A 302 -9.07 16.72 -15.51
N MET A 303 -9.32 15.51 -15.05
CA MET A 303 -9.89 14.45 -15.89
C MET A 303 -11.06 13.74 -15.20
N VAL A 304 -12.02 13.27 -16.00
CA VAL A 304 -13.06 12.31 -15.62
C VAL A 304 -12.68 10.91 -16.10
N GLY A 305 -13.32 9.88 -15.53
CA GLY A 305 -13.17 8.50 -16.00
C GLY A 305 -11.79 7.89 -15.71
N CYS A 306 -11.12 8.36 -14.66
CA CYS A 306 -9.84 7.81 -14.21
C CYS A 306 -10.04 6.78 -13.10
N VAL A 307 -9.22 5.71 -13.12
CA VAL A 307 -9.29 4.61 -12.15
C VAL A 307 -7.88 4.17 -11.80
N PRO A 308 -7.53 4.03 -10.50
CA PRO A 308 -6.29 3.41 -10.11
C PRO A 308 -6.37 1.89 -10.35
N ILE A 309 -5.28 1.33 -10.84
CA ILE A 309 -5.12 -0.12 -11.07
C ILE A 309 -3.95 -0.66 -10.28
N VAL A 310 -4.07 -1.93 -9.90
CA VAL A 310 -3.04 -2.64 -9.14
C VAL A 310 -2.76 -4.01 -9.77
N ASN A 311 -1.50 -4.39 -9.83
CA ASN A 311 -1.06 -5.66 -10.38
C ASN A 311 -1.36 -6.82 -9.41
N LEU A 312 -2.63 -7.17 -9.33
CA LEU A 312 -3.14 -8.27 -8.51
C LEU A 312 -4.18 -9.06 -9.28
N PHE A 313 -4.08 -10.37 -9.21
CA PHE A 313 -5.01 -11.28 -9.85
C PHE A 313 -5.13 -12.58 -9.07
N LYS A 314 -6.28 -13.22 -9.16
CA LYS A 314 -6.51 -14.55 -8.56
C LYS A 314 -5.88 -15.63 -9.43
N SER A 315 -5.18 -16.55 -8.79
CA SER A 315 -4.55 -17.69 -9.44
C SER A 315 -4.75 -18.96 -8.61
N THR A 316 -5.01 -20.06 -9.29
CA THR A 316 -5.01 -21.39 -8.68
C THR A 316 -3.60 -21.94 -8.70
N MET A 317 -3.15 -22.45 -7.57
CA MET A 317 -1.83 -23.08 -7.46
C MET A 317 -1.86 -24.51 -7.99
N GLU A 318 -0.71 -24.99 -8.41
CA GLU A 318 -0.53 -26.38 -8.82
C GLU A 318 -0.88 -27.33 -7.67
N PRO A 319 -1.83 -28.27 -7.86
CA PRO A 319 -2.15 -29.22 -6.81
C PRO A 319 -0.96 -30.08 -6.42
N LYS A 320 -0.63 -30.09 -5.14
CA LYS A 320 0.50 -30.87 -4.61
C LYS A 320 0.04 -32.00 -3.72
N ARG A 321 0.68 -33.17 -3.88
CA ARG A 321 0.47 -34.30 -3.00
C ARG A 321 1.28 -34.11 -1.73
N LEU A 322 0.64 -34.30 -0.57
CA LEU A 322 1.32 -34.29 0.70
C LEU A 322 2.14 -35.59 0.88
N LEU A 323 3.42 -35.43 1.13
CA LEU A 323 4.35 -36.55 1.36
C LEU A 323 4.80 -36.55 2.82
N PRO A 324 4.92 -37.74 3.49
CA PRO A 324 5.41 -37.81 4.87
C PRO A 324 6.86 -37.33 5.05
N THR A 325 7.59 -37.18 3.95
CA THR A 325 8.99 -36.74 3.92
C THR A 325 9.16 -35.24 3.76
N GLU A 326 8.07 -34.51 3.41
CA GLU A 326 8.07 -33.07 3.19
C GLU A 326 7.26 -32.38 4.28
N TYR A 327 7.82 -31.33 4.84
CA TYR A 327 7.17 -30.54 5.89
C TYR A 327 6.62 -29.22 5.38
N GLU A 328 7.12 -28.75 4.24
CA GLU A 328 6.72 -27.50 3.59
C GLU A 328 6.52 -27.75 2.09
N TYR A 329 5.52 -27.10 1.52
CA TYR A 329 5.14 -27.22 0.11
C TYR A 329 5.21 -25.85 -0.54
N GLN A 330 6.10 -25.71 -1.52
CA GLN A 330 6.22 -24.50 -2.31
C GLN A 330 4.97 -24.31 -3.16
N LEU A 331 4.42 -23.09 -3.20
CA LEU A 331 3.31 -22.73 -4.06
C LEU A 331 3.82 -22.32 -5.44
N SER A 332 3.24 -22.90 -6.49
CA SER A 332 3.54 -22.57 -7.89
C SER A 332 2.23 -22.39 -8.65
N PRO A 333 2.05 -21.32 -9.43
CA PRO A 333 0.85 -21.11 -10.26
C PRO A 333 0.68 -22.21 -11.31
N GLN A 334 -0.57 -22.66 -11.55
CA GLN A 334 -0.87 -23.82 -12.39
C GLN A 334 -0.67 -23.58 -13.90
N TYR A 335 -0.99 -22.37 -14.41
CA TYR A 335 -1.08 -22.10 -15.85
C TYR A 335 -0.14 -21.00 -16.35
N GLN A 336 0.72 -20.49 -15.51
CA GLN A 336 1.64 -19.40 -15.84
C GLN A 336 3.05 -19.79 -15.42
N ASP A 337 4.04 -19.18 -16.07
CA ASP A 337 5.43 -19.38 -15.68
C ASP A 337 5.58 -19.03 -14.20
N ALA A 338 5.90 -20.02 -13.38
CA ALA A 338 6.10 -19.86 -11.94
C ALA A 338 7.14 -18.78 -11.61
N GLU A 339 8.05 -18.52 -12.55
CA GLU A 339 9.09 -17.51 -12.46
C GLU A 339 8.58 -16.08 -12.64
N SER A 340 7.42 -15.93 -13.29
CA SER A 340 6.81 -14.62 -13.60
C SER A 340 5.89 -14.10 -12.52
N ASN A 341 5.47 -14.97 -11.59
CA ASN A 341 4.43 -14.66 -10.60
C ASN A 341 4.94 -14.84 -9.17
N GLU A 342 4.37 -14.04 -8.27
CA GLU A 342 4.66 -14.06 -6.83
C GLU A 342 3.35 -14.04 -6.05
N VAL A 343 3.25 -14.87 -5.02
CA VAL A 343 2.06 -14.96 -4.17
C VAL A 343 2.04 -13.78 -3.18
N VAL A 344 1.00 -12.98 -3.26
CA VAL A 344 0.76 -11.84 -2.36
C VAL A 344 -0.04 -12.28 -1.13
N SER A 345 -1.12 -13.03 -1.33
CA SER A 345 -1.95 -13.55 -0.24
C SER A 345 -2.57 -14.90 -0.62
N ILE A 346 -2.87 -15.72 0.39
CA ILE A 346 -3.58 -16.98 0.21
C ILE A 346 -5.05 -16.72 0.53
N SER A 347 -5.93 -17.01 -0.44
CA SER A 347 -7.36 -16.79 -0.31
C SER A 347 -8.07 -18.01 0.28
N ASP A 348 -7.70 -19.22 -0.16
CA ASP A 348 -8.31 -20.46 0.31
C ASP A 348 -7.34 -21.62 0.24
N VAL A 349 -7.46 -22.55 1.18
CA VAL A 349 -6.70 -23.80 1.22
C VAL A 349 -7.64 -24.96 1.49
N THR A 350 -7.61 -25.94 0.60
CA THR A 350 -8.39 -27.18 0.70
C THR A 350 -7.47 -28.40 0.69
N LEU A 351 -7.68 -29.31 1.64
CA LEU A 351 -7.04 -30.63 1.64
C LEU A 351 -8.07 -31.72 1.33
N ARG A 352 -7.77 -32.53 0.35
CA ARG A 352 -8.68 -33.59 -0.10
C ARG A 352 -7.96 -34.93 -0.24
N ASN A 353 -8.59 -35.99 0.28
CA ASN A 353 -8.27 -37.34 -0.06
C ASN A 353 -9.55 -38.08 -0.52
N TRP A 354 -9.47 -39.35 -0.89
CA TRP A 354 -10.61 -40.14 -1.35
C TRP A 354 -11.68 -40.39 -0.26
N ASN A 355 -11.36 -40.25 1.04
CA ASN A 355 -12.27 -40.46 2.16
C ASN A 355 -12.74 -39.17 2.85
N LYS A 356 -11.91 -38.14 2.86
CA LYS A 356 -12.15 -36.92 3.66
C LYS A 356 -11.72 -35.68 2.90
N THR A 357 -12.48 -34.62 3.07
CA THR A 357 -12.15 -33.30 2.53
C THR A 357 -12.18 -32.30 3.67
N TYR A 358 -11.14 -31.50 3.79
CA TYR A 358 -11.10 -30.31 4.63
C TYR A 358 -11.18 -29.10 3.73
N GLU A 359 -12.33 -28.45 3.69
CA GLU A 359 -12.58 -27.25 2.92
C GLU A 359 -12.35 -26.02 3.79
N HIS A 360 -11.87 -24.93 3.18
CA HIS A 360 -11.66 -23.63 3.85
C HIS A 360 -10.83 -23.76 5.12
N LEU A 361 -9.68 -24.40 5.02
CA LEU A 361 -8.79 -24.55 6.15
C LEU A 361 -8.37 -23.18 6.70
N PRO A 362 -8.48 -22.95 8.02
CA PRO A 362 -8.07 -21.69 8.60
C PRO A 362 -6.54 -21.59 8.69
N CYS A 363 -6.04 -20.36 8.52
CA CYS A 363 -4.65 -20.05 8.86
C CYS A 363 -4.46 -20.17 10.38
N TYR A 364 -3.39 -20.82 10.82
CA TYR A 364 -3.11 -21.01 12.25
C TYR A 364 -3.03 -19.69 13.03
N HIS A 365 -2.51 -18.65 12.40
CA HIS A 365 -2.40 -17.30 12.98
C HIS A 365 -3.63 -16.41 12.75
N SER A 366 -4.74 -16.94 12.17
CA SER A 366 -5.92 -16.12 11.96
C SER A 366 -6.67 -15.89 13.28
N GLY A 367 -7.03 -14.62 13.57
CA GLY A 367 -7.78 -14.27 14.77
C GLY A 367 -9.26 -14.74 14.77
N GLU A 368 -9.73 -15.36 13.69
CA GLU A 368 -11.08 -15.90 13.53
C GLU A 368 -11.28 -17.28 14.19
N HIS A 369 -10.36 -17.69 15.04
CA HIS A 369 -10.35 -18.99 15.71
C HIS A 369 -11.60 -19.30 16.55
N THR A 370 -12.31 -18.29 17.02
CA THR A 370 -13.46 -18.50 17.92
C THR A 370 -14.60 -19.32 17.32
N HIS A 371 -14.80 -19.25 16.01
CA HIS A 371 -15.82 -20.05 15.31
C HIS A 371 -15.28 -21.35 14.71
N TYR A 372 -14.00 -21.42 14.33
CA TYR A 372 -13.41 -22.56 13.65
C TYR A 372 -12.62 -23.50 14.58
N MET A 373 -12.18 -23.04 15.76
CA MET A 373 -11.38 -23.87 16.69
C MET A 373 -12.07 -25.14 17.16
N SER A 374 -13.38 -25.21 17.09
CA SER A 374 -14.13 -26.42 17.45
C SER A 374 -14.25 -27.46 16.33
N ALA A 375 -14.07 -27.05 15.08
CA ALA A 375 -14.36 -27.87 13.89
C ALA A 375 -13.11 -28.34 13.12
N SER A 376 -12.06 -27.54 13.05
CA SER A 376 -10.85 -27.89 12.29
C SER A 376 -9.83 -28.67 13.12
N GLU A 377 -9.33 -29.76 12.55
CA GLU A 377 -8.24 -30.57 13.13
C GLU A 377 -6.88 -30.15 12.56
N VAL A 378 -6.88 -29.43 11.42
CA VAL A 378 -5.71 -29.05 10.64
C VAL A 378 -5.76 -27.57 10.31
N TYR A 379 -4.63 -26.90 10.42
CA TYR A 379 -4.41 -25.48 10.11
C TYR A 379 -3.24 -25.36 9.16
N TRP A 380 -3.22 -24.27 8.36
CA TRP A 380 -2.07 -23.98 7.52
C TRP A 380 -1.26 -22.82 8.06
N LEU A 381 0.04 -22.85 7.77
CA LEU A 381 1.02 -21.80 8.03
C LEU A 381 1.65 -21.39 6.71
N MET A 382 1.92 -20.12 6.56
CA MET A 382 2.62 -19.57 5.40
C MET A 382 3.99 -19.06 5.81
N ARG A 383 5.01 -19.40 5.02
CA ARG A 383 6.36 -18.85 5.13
C ARG A 383 6.79 -18.31 3.77
N ARG A 384 7.49 -17.18 3.78
CA ARG A 384 8.10 -16.59 2.59
C ARG A 384 9.61 -16.65 2.69
N GLU A 385 10.27 -16.87 1.56
CA GLU A 385 11.72 -16.92 1.46
C GLU A 385 12.18 -16.13 0.24
N ASP A 386 13.21 -15.29 0.42
CA ASP A 386 13.80 -14.57 -0.70
C ASP A 386 14.52 -15.56 -1.62
N LYS A 387 14.28 -15.48 -2.92
CA LYS A 387 14.91 -16.32 -3.92
C LYS A 387 16.38 -15.92 -4.08
N ASN A 388 17.26 -16.57 -3.34
CA ASN A 388 18.71 -16.37 -3.37
C ASN A 388 19.41 -17.33 -4.35
N TRP A 389 18.95 -17.46 -5.58
CA TRP A 389 19.63 -18.34 -6.50
C TRP A 389 20.71 -17.60 -7.31
N ALA A 390 21.95 -18.04 -7.14
CA ALA A 390 23.15 -17.55 -7.84
C ALA A 390 23.32 -18.20 -9.21
N GLY A 391 22.32 -18.21 -10.06
CA GLY A 391 22.48 -18.92 -11.32
C GLY A 391 21.45 -18.64 -12.38
N GLY A 392 21.49 -17.49 -13.01
CA GLY A 392 20.81 -17.32 -14.28
C GLY A 392 19.74 -16.23 -14.33
N TYR A 393 18.95 -16.24 -15.34
CA TYR A 393 18.00 -15.23 -15.80
C TYR A 393 16.72 -15.09 -14.96
N ASP A 394 16.71 -15.52 -13.69
CA ASP A 394 15.52 -15.51 -12.85
C ASP A 394 15.20 -14.12 -12.32
N GLU A 395 13.93 -13.75 -12.41
CA GLU A 395 13.38 -12.54 -11.81
C GLU A 395 13.50 -12.58 -10.29
N PRO A 396 13.97 -11.49 -9.64
CA PRO A 396 13.96 -11.42 -8.20
C PRO A 396 12.53 -11.51 -7.67
N GLY A 397 12.35 -12.17 -6.54
CA GLY A 397 11.03 -12.36 -5.93
C GLY A 397 11.10 -13.21 -4.69
N ARG A 398 9.95 -13.41 -4.06
CA ARG A 398 9.78 -14.28 -2.90
C ARG A 398 9.03 -15.53 -3.27
N GLU A 399 9.51 -16.65 -2.76
CA GLU A 399 8.82 -17.90 -2.85
C GLU A 399 7.98 -18.13 -1.59
N THR A 400 6.78 -18.64 -1.79
CA THR A 400 5.83 -18.90 -0.70
C THR A 400 5.70 -20.39 -0.47
N TYR A 401 5.82 -20.78 0.79
CA TYR A 401 5.70 -22.15 1.26
C TYR A 401 4.51 -22.26 2.21
N VAL A 402 3.84 -23.39 2.16
CA VAL A 402 2.74 -23.73 3.07
C VAL A 402 3.09 -25.01 3.81
N SER A 403 2.87 -24.98 5.12
CA SER A 403 2.95 -26.16 6.00
C SER A 403 1.64 -26.34 6.75
N PHE A 404 1.41 -27.55 7.25
CA PHE A 404 0.20 -27.89 7.98
C PHE A 404 0.51 -28.29 9.42
N VAL A 405 -0.28 -27.81 10.35
CA VAL A 405 -0.15 -28.08 11.79
C VAL A 405 -1.49 -28.43 12.40
N ASP A 406 -1.43 -29.15 13.52
CA ASP A 406 -2.59 -29.40 14.37
C ASP A 406 -2.82 -28.28 15.41
N LYS A 407 -3.80 -28.47 16.29
CA LYS A 407 -4.12 -27.52 17.39
C LYS A 407 -2.97 -27.30 18.38
N GLN A 408 -2.05 -28.26 18.50
CA GLN A 408 -0.89 -28.21 19.39
C GLN A 408 0.37 -27.68 18.69
N TYR A 409 0.22 -27.12 17.48
CA TYR A 409 1.35 -26.69 16.66
C TYR A 409 2.30 -27.82 16.26
N GLN A 410 1.81 -29.05 16.24
CA GLN A 410 2.58 -30.18 15.74
C GLN A 410 2.36 -30.32 14.24
N LEU A 411 3.42 -30.66 13.51
CA LEU A 411 3.34 -30.85 12.06
C LEU A 411 2.33 -31.95 11.73
N PHE A 412 1.37 -31.61 10.89
CA PHE A 412 0.42 -32.57 10.34
C PHE A 412 1.18 -33.49 9.36
N SER A 413 1.38 -34.72 9.77
CA SER A 413 2.01 -35.76 8.94
C SER A 413 0.93 -36.70 8.42
N PRO A 414 0.64 -36.69 7.11
CA PRO A 414 -0.30 -37.64 6.54
C PRO A 414 0.28 -39.06 6.68
N GLU A 415 -0.57 -40.02 7.02
CA GLU A 415 -0.15 -41.44 7.02
C GLU A 415 0.26 -41.84 5.60
N SER A 416 1.29 -42.70 5.47
CA SER A 416 1.88 -43.08 4.19
C SER A 416 0.91 -43.73 3.18
N ARG A 417 -0.27 -44.15 3.65
CA ARG A 417 -1.36 -44.71 2.82
C ARG A 417 -2.39 -43.70 2.35
N ASP A 418 -2.39 -42.51 2.93
CA ASP A 418 -3.35 -41.45 2.60
C ASP A 418 -2.81 -40.55 1.50
N ASN A 419 -3.47 -40.60 0.33
CA ASN A 419 -3.15 -39.70 -0.79
C ASN A 419 -3.85 -38.37 -0.57
N TRP A 420 -3.29 -37.47 0.24
CA TRP A 420 -3.78 -36.12 0.40
C TRP A 420 -3.28 -35.23 -0.74
N LEU A 421 -4.21 -34.49 -1.34
CA LEU A 421 -3.94 -33.44 -2.32
C LEU A 421 -4.27 -32.08 -1.70
N MET A 422 -3.35 -31.16 -1.85
CA MET A 422 -3.50 -29.76 -1.46
C MET A 422 -3.93 -28.95 -2.68
N TYR A 423 -4.99 -28.17 -2.51
CA TYR A 423 -5.46 -27.17 -3.46
C TYR A 423 -5.39 -25.81 -2.79
N VAL A 424 -4.80 -24.82 -3.45
CA VAL A 424 -4.65 -23.48 -2.92
C VAL A 424 -5.10 -22.48 -3.98
N GLU A 425 -5.95 -21.54 -3.55
CA GLU A 425 -6.26 -20.33 -4.29
C GLU A 425 -5.53 -19.16 -3.66
N ALA A 426 -4.88 -18.34 -4.47
CA ALA A 426 -4.08 -17.23 -4.00
C ALA A 426 -4.25 -15.99 -4.88
N GLU A 427 -3.98 -14.83 -4.30
CA GLU A 427 -3.76 -13.61 -5.07
C GLU A 427 -2.27 -13.50 -5.39
N CYS A 428 -1.97 -13.22 -6.65
CA CYS A 428 -0.61 -13.11 -7.18
C CYS A 428 -0.36 -11.75 -7.82
N CYS A 429 0.91 -11.40 -7.96
CA CYS A 429 1.40 -10.30 -8.79
C CYS A 429 2.44 -10.80 -9.81
N ASN A 430 2.70 -10.00 -10.84
CA ASN A 430 3.67 -10.34 -11.90
C ASN A 430 5.11 -9.94 -11.55
N ARG A 431 5.53 -10.16 -10.29
CA ARG A 431 6.90 -9.83 -9.82
C ARG A 431 7.33 -8.42 -10.26
N ASN A 432 8.47 -8.30 -10.95
CA ASN A 432 9.02 -7.04 -11.46
C ASN A 432 8.75 -6.82 -12.95
N LEU A 433 7.87 -7.62 -13.56
CA LEU A 433 7.57 -7.48 -14.99
C LEU A 433 6.90 -6.15 -15.35
N PRO A 434 5.94 -5.63 -14.55
CA PRO A 434 5.28 -4.38 -14.89
C PRO A 434 6.24 -3.20 -15.07
N GLN A 435 7.25 -3.07 -14.22
CA GLN A 435 8.22 -1.96 -14.30
C GLN A 435 9.09 -1.99 -15.56
N LYS A 436 9.19 -3.15 -16.23
CA LYS A 436 9.95 -3.29 -17.48
C LYS A 436 9.16 -2.83 -18.70
N ILE A 437 7.85 -2.72 -18.57
CA ILE A 437 6.98 -2.28 -19.67
C ILE A 437 7.21 -0.79 -19.92
N PRO A 438 7.51 -0.39 -21.16
CA PRO A 438 7.79 1.00 -21.49
C PRO A 438 6.53 1.87 -21.31
N PHE A 439 6.74 3.13 -20.88
CA PHE A 439 5.70 4.12 -20.72
C PHE A 439 5.89 5.28 -21.70
N GLY A 440 4.81 5.69 -22.37
CA GLY A 440 4.81 6.78 -23.35
C GLY A 440 4.65 6.32 -24.80
N GLY A 441 4.34 7.24 -25.71
CA GLY A 441 4.15 6.92 -27.12
C GLY A 441 2.98 5.96 -27.41
N GLY A 442 1.94 5.96 -26.59
CA GLY A 442 0.78 5.04 -26.71
C GLY A 442 1.00 3.66 -26.07
N LEU A 443 2.06 3.50 -25.28
CA LEU A 443 2.34 2.31 -24.48
C LEU A 443 2.21 2.63 -22.98
N PRO A 444 1.87 1.64 -22.13
CA PRO A 444 1.41 0.29 -22.48
C PRO A 444 0.01 0.28 -23.11
N LYS A 445 -0.32 -0.79 -23.84
CA LYS A 445 -1.70 -1.05 -24.28
C LYS A 445 -2.47 -1.64 -23.10
N VAL A 446 -3.65 -1.11 -22.86
CA VAL A 446 -4.51 -1.51 -21.74
C VAL A 446 -5.86 -1.95 -22.31
N GLN A 447 -6.40 -3.07 -21.79
CA GLN A 447 -7.68 -3.63 -22.16
C GLN A 447 -8.45 -4.07 -20.92
N LEU A 448 -9.78 -3.94 -20.95
CA LEU A 448 -10.69 -4.49 -19.95
C LEU A 448 -11.54 -5.59 -20.60
N PRO A 449 -11.11 -6.85 -20.61
CA PRO A 449 -11.71 -7.91 -21.43
C PRO A 449 -13.21 -8.11 -21.25
N ASN A 450 -13.75 -7.79 -20.07
CA ASN A 450 -15.16 -7.99 -19.76
C ASN A 450 -16.07 -6.82 -20.19
N VAL A 451 -15.50 -5.64 -20.47
CA VAL A 451 -16.25 -4.38 -20.65
C VAL A 451 -15.69 -3.53 -21.80
N ASP A 452 -14.81 -4.10 -22.61
CA ASP A 452 -14.01 -3.37 -23.62
C ASP A 452 -14.88 -2.66 -24.68
N ASP A 453 -16.04 -3.24 -25.02
CA ASP A 453 -16.97 -2.67 -26.00
C ASP A 453 -17.53 -1.29 -25.61
N ASN A 454 -17.47 -0.92 -24.33
CA ASN A 454 -17.97 0.36 -23.83
C ASN A 454 -16.94 1.49 -23.95
N PHE A 455 -15.70 1.17 -24.34
CA PHE A 455 -14.61 2.14 -24.37
C PHE A 455 -14.08 2.35 -25.79
N LYS A 456 -13.87 3.62 -26.14
CA LYS A 456 -13.19 4.01 -27.38
C LYS A 456 -11.67 3.81 -27.28
N SER A 457 -11.12 4.13 -26.13
CA SER A 457 -9.68 3.98 -25.83
C SER A 457 -9.42 3.96 -24.33
N ILE A 458 -8.38 3.22 -23.95
CA ILE A 458 -7.91 3.14 -22.58
C ILE A 458 -6.42 3.48 -22.60
N ARG A 459 -5.97 4.37 -21.72
CA ARG A 459 -4.57 4.77 -21.64
C ARG A 459 -4.07 4.84 -20.20
N CYS A 460 -2.81 4.46 -19.94
CA CYS A 460 -2.14 4.74 -18.69
C CYS A 460 -1.77 6.23 -18.60
N LEU A 461 -2.04 6.85 -17.45
CA LEU A 461 -1.67 8.23 -17.14
C LEU A 461 -0.33 8.30 -16.41
N THR A 462 -0.01 7.28 -15.61
CA THR A 462 1.25 7.18 -14.86
C THR A 462 2.03 5.94 -15.29
N SER A 463 3.34 5.96 -15.14
CA SER A 463 4.16 4.76 -15.33
C SER A 463 3.76 3.67 -14.33
N LEU A 464 3.96 2.41 -14.70
CA LEU A 464 3.76 1.29 -13.80
C LEU A 464 4.82 1.34 -12.70
N SER A 465 4.40 1.37 -11.43
CA SER A 465 5.33 1.45 -10.31
C SER A 465 6.10 0.14 -10.10
N GLU A 466 7.20 0.20 -9.37
CA GLU A 466 7.97 -1.00 -9.03
C GLU A 466 7.23 -1.86 -8.01
N THR A 467 7.42 -3.19 -8.11
CA THR A 467 6.99 -4.11 -7.07
C THR A 467 7.99 -4.08 -5.93
N LEU A 468 7.55 -3.67 -4.75
CA LEU A 468 8.41 -3.48 -3.59
C LEU A 468 8.24 -4.63 -2.60
N ARG A 469 9.32 -4.97 -1.90
CA ARG A 469 9.34 -6.03 -0.90
C ARG A 469 9.97 -5.52 0.38
N PRO A 470 9.23 -5.56 1.51
CA PRO A 470 9.79 -5.20 2.80
C PRO A 470 11.00 -6.05 3.15
N GLU A 471 12.04 -5.46 3.70
CA GLU A 471 13.15 -6.23 4.23
C GLU A 471 12.71 -7.09 5.42
N MET A 472 13.23 -8.32 5.48
CA MET A 472 12.83 -9.33 6.46
C MET A 472 13.91 -9.55 7.54
N ASP A 473 14.77 -8.57 7.77
CA ASP A 473 15.84 -8.65 8.75
C ASP A 473 15.31 -8.59 10.21
N GLU A 474 16.12 -9.02 11.14
CA GLU A 474 15.77 -9.07 12.57
C GLU A 474 15.51 -7.66 13.14
N SER A 475 16.24 -6.66 12.64
CA SER A 475 16.11 -5.27 13.11
C SER A 475 14.73 -4.69 12.74
N THR A 476 14.26 -4.94 11.54
CA THR A 476 12.94 -4.53 11.03
C THR A 476 11.81 -5.18 11.83
N ARG A 477 11.92 -6.48 12.13
CA ARG A 477 10.94 -7.20 12.95
C ARG A 477 10.81 -6.63 14.36
N TRP A 478 11.95 -6.31 15.00
CA TRP A 478 11.95 -5.69 16.32
C TRP A 478 11.38 -4.27 16.31
N GLN A 479 11.67 -3.48 15.29
CA GLN A 479 11.09 -2.14 15.12
C GLN A 479 9.57 -2.21 14.98
N LEU A 480 9.07 -3.12 14.15
CA LEU A 480 7.63 -3.37 14.02
C LEU A 480 6.99 -3.74 15.35
N THR A 481 7.59 -4.66 16.09
CA THR A 481 7.07 -5.08 17.40
C THR A 481 6.98 -3.91 18.39
N LYS A 482 7.93 -2.97 18.36
CA LYS A 482 7.88 -1.75 19.16
C LYS A 482 6.74 -0.82 18.78
N LEU A 483 6.41 -0.73 17.49
CA LEU A 483 5.33 0.12 16.99
C LEU A 483 3.92 -0.39 17.37
N LEU A 484 3.81 -1.65 17.80
CA LEU A 484 2.56 -2.22 18.28
C LEU A 484 2.10 -1.65 19.63
N THR A 485 2.99 -1.00 20.37
CA THR A 485 2.64 -0.33 21.62
C THR A 485 2.09 1.06 21.31
N LEU A 486 0.80 1.20 21.36
CA LEU A 486 -0.03 2.24 20.75
C LEU A 486 0.11 3.69 21.28
N ASN A 487 0.85 3.97 22.35
CA ASN A 487 0.82 5.29 22.99
C ASN A 487 2.09 6.14 22.87
N HIS A 488 3.04 5.76 22.00
CA HIS A 488 4.34 6.43 21.96
C HIS A 488 4.37 7.82 21.31
N PHE A 489 3.36 8.20 20.52
CA PHE A 489 3.35 9.53 19.87
C PHE A 489 3.09 10.68 20.83
N THR A 490 2.54 10.41 21.99
CA THR A 490 2.27 11.40 23.06
C THR A 490 3.39 11.46 24.11
N GLU A 491 4.47 10.75 23.93
CA GLU A 491 5.65 10.77 24.80
C GLU A 491 6.71 11.74 24.27
N ALA A 492 7.73 12.02 25.08
CA ALA A 492 8.81 12.95 24.74
C ALA A 492 9.56 12.59 23.45
N ASP A 493 9.58 11.32 23.06
CA ASP A 493 10.25 10.78 21.88
C ASP A 493 9.32 10.55 20.67
N GLY A 494 8.11 11.14 20.66
CA GLY A 494 7.11 10.93 19.62
C GLY A 494 7.60 11.22 18.20
N LEU A 495 8.45 12.24 18.01
CA LEU A 495 9.06 12.53 16.71
C LEU A 495 10.00 11.40 16.24
N ALA A 496 10.82 10.87 17.13
CA ALA A 496 11.74 9.78 16.79
C ALA A 496 10.96 8.53 16.38
N THR A 497 9.88 8.23 17.10
CA THR A 497 8.96 7.13 16.78
C THR A 497 8.29 7.33 15.42
N LEU A 498 7.80 8.53 15.11
CA LEU A 498 7.20 8.84 13.80
C LEU A 498 8.22 8.66 12.67
N LYS A 499 9.43 9.17 12.83
CA LYS A 499 10.52 8.98 11.85
C LYS A 499 10.89 7.52 11.66
N GLN A 500 10.95 6.73 12.73
CA GLN A 500 11.20 5.29 12.67
C GLN A 500 10.08 4.57 11.92
N THR A 501 8.81 4.93 12.20
CA THR A 501 7.65 4.39 11.50
C THR A 501 7.70 4.68 10.00
N LEU A 502 7.94 5.93 9.61
CA LEU A 502 8.05 6.30 8.21
C LEU A 502 9.22 5.59 7.51
N ASN A 503 10.38 5.49 8.16
CA ASN A 503 11.53 4.74 7.63
C ASN A 503 11.21 3.27 7.42
N LEU A 504 10.41 2.67 8.31
CA LEU A 504 10.02 1.28 8.22
C LEU A 504 9.15 0.98 6.99
N TYR A 505 8.29 1.94 6.59
CA TYR A 505 7.44 1.82 5.42
C TYR A 505 8.06 2.40 4.14
N ALA A 506 9.23 3.02 4.21
CA ALA A 506 9.95 3.58 3.06
C ALA A 506 10.78 2.52 2.31
N PHE A 507 10.15 1.43 1.86
CA PHE A 507 10.81 0.25 1.29
C PHE A 507 11.71 0.56 0.08
N ALA A 508 11.35 1.53 -0.74
CA ALA A 508 12.16 1.94 -1.90
C ALA A 508 13.41 2.74 -1.52
N GLY A 509 13.45 3.32 -0.31
CA GLY A 509 14.58 4.14 0.14
C GLY A 509 14.94 5.30 -0.78
N THR A 510 13.97 5.84 -1.53
CA THR A 510 14.18 6.92 -2.51
C THR A 510 14.64 8.22 -1.84
N ALA A 511 15.26 9.11 -2.62
CA ALA A 511 15.65 10.42 -2.12
C ALA A 511 14.44 11.25 -1.65
N GLU A 512 13.30 11.08 -2.31
CA GLU A 512 12.04 11.75 -1.97
C GLU A 512 11.49 11.31 -0.61
N THR A 513 11.44 10.00 -0.34
CA THR A 513 11.01 9.47 0.95
C THR A 513 11.92 9.90 2.09
N LYS A 514 13.24 9.94 1.86
CA LYS A 514 14.21 10.48 2.83
C LYS A 514 13.99 11.96 3.08
N ALA A 515 13.75 12.77 2.06
CA ALA A 515 13.45 14.19 2.21
C ALA A 515 12.20 14.44 3.07
N VAL A 516 11.15 13.63 2.89
CA VAL A 516 9.93 13.70 3.73
C VAL A 516 10.27 13.45 5.20
N ILE A 517 11.07 12.44 5.51
CA ILE A 517 11.43 12.08 6.88
C ILE A 517 12.36 13.12 7.51
N ASP A 518 13.32 13.64 6.73
CA ASP A 518 14.29 14.65 7.19
C ASP A 518 13.62 16.01 7.41
N ALA A 519 12.56 16.32 6.67
CA ALA A 519 11.81 17.56 6.84
C ALA A 519 11.07 17.67 8.18
N LEU A 520 10.79 16.57 8.86
CA LEU A 520 10.14 16.58 10.18
C LEU A 520 11.12 17.08 11.25
N VAL A 521 10.81 18.21 11.90
CA VAL A 521 11.71 18.88 12.86
C VAL A 521 11.30 18.64 14.30
N LYS A 522 10.01 18.80 14.61
CA LYS A 522 9.50 18.72 15.98
C LYS A 522 8.06 18.23 15.98
N LEU A 523 7.71 17.41 16.97
CA LEU A 523 6.34 17.00 17.24
C LEU A 523 6.02 17.33 18.71
N GLU A 524 4.96 18.09 18.93
CA GLU A 524 4.42 18.47 20.23
C GLU A 524 2.98 18.01 20.34
N PHE A 525 2.53 17.76 21.55
CA PHE A 525 1.14 17.40 21.81
C PHE A 525 0.55 18.26 22.92
N GLU A 526 -0.72 18.57 22.79
CA GLU A 526 -1.48 19.35 23.77
C GLU A 526 -2.80 18.66 24.02
N HIS A 527 -3.15 18.41 25.28
CA HIS A 527 -4.47 17.93 25.63
C HIS A 527 -5.49 19.07 25.50
N THR A 528 -6.57 18.81 24.76
CA THR A 528 -7.59 19.80 24.48
C THR A 528 -8.99 19.20 24.61
N THR A 529 -9.99 20.06 24.76
CA THR A 529 -11.39 19.69 24.70
C THR A 529 -12.03 20.41 23.52
N GLY A 530 -12.72 19.69 22.69
CA GLY A 530 -13.31 20.23 21.48
C GLY A 530 -14.75 19.79 21.25
N ARG A 531 -15.43 20.56 20.40
CA ARG A 531 -16.74 20.19 19.89
C ARG A 531 -16.56 19.25 18.70
N VAL A 532 -17.07 18.03 18.82
CA VAL A 532 -17.02 17.03 17.75
C VAL A 532 -18.43 16.76 17.25
N SER A 533 -18.58 16.74 15.93
CA SER A 533 -19.85 16.37 15.27
C SER A 533 -19.64 15.07 14.50
N GLN A 534 -20.36 14.02 14.92
CA GLN A 534 -20.34 12.73 14.25
C GLN A 534 -21.76 12.28 13.94
N LYS A 535 -22.03 11.94 12.67
CA LYS A 535 -23.35 11.48 12.18
C LYS A 535 -24.52 12.39 12.62
N GLY A 536 -24.32 13.73 12.56
CA GLY A 536 -25.34 14.71 12.92
C GLY A 536 -25.55 14.95 14.43
N LYS A 537 -24.81 14.24 15.30
CA LYS A 537 -24.79 14.48 16.74
C LYS A 537 -23.60 15.33 17.10
N VAL A 538 -23.83 16.33 17.95
CA VAL A 538 -22.79 17.26 18.43
C VAL A 538 -22.56 16.97 19.91
N GLY A 539 -21.29 16.80 20.30
CA GLY A 539 -20.87 16.59 21.68
C GLY A 539 -19.56 17.30 21.98
N PHE A 540 -19.19 17.35 23.25
CA PHE A 540 -17.84 17.73 23.68
C PHE A 540 -17.05 16.46 23.97
N ALA A 541 -15.85 16.37 23.44
CA ALA A 541 -14.94 15.25 23.68
C ALA A 541 -13.58 15.78 24.12
N HIS A 542 -12.86 14.96 24.87
CA HIS A 542 -11.44 15.17 25.11
C HIS A 542 -10.65 14.75 23.87
N GLY A 543 -9.54 15.42 23.60
CA GLY A 543 -8.72 15.10 22.46
C GLY A 543 -7.27 15.52 22.66
N VAL A 544 -6.46 15.13 21.68
CA VAL A 544 -5.05 15.49 21.60
C VAL A 544 -4.83 16.31 20.32
N LYS A 545 -4.30 17.50 20.51
CA LYS A 545 -3.82 18.32 19.42
C LYS A 545 -2.34 18.04 19.21
N LEU A 546 -2.00 17.57 18.01
CA LEU A 546 -0.64 17.29 17.57
C LEU A 546 -0.15 18.46 16.76
N VAL A 547 0.98 19.07 17.17
CA VAL A 547 1.62 20.19 16.47
C VAL A 547 2.92 19.71 15.87
N LEU A 548 2.94 19.54 14.55
CA LEU A 548 4.09 19.07 13.79
C LEU A 548 4.80 20.26 13.14
N THR A 549 6.07 20.47 13.44
CA THR A 549 6.92 21.47 12.77
C THR A 549 7.67 20.80 11.62
N VAL A 550 7.50 21.33 10.41
CA VAL A 550 8.10 20.81 9.17
C VAL A 550 9.00 21.87 8.55
N SER A 551 10.10 21.44 7.94
CA SER A 551 11.04 22.31 7.24
C SER A 551 10.59 22.55 5.81
N ASP A 552 10.13 23.74 5.52
CA ASP A 552 9.77 24.25 4.19
C ASP A 552 10.98 24.51 3.26
N GLN A 553 12.21 24.37 3.79
CA GLN A 553 13.43 24.41 2.99
C GLN A 553 13.76 23.06 2.33
N ILE A 554 13.24 21.96 2.91
CA ILE A 554 13.48 20.60 2.42
C ILE A 554 12.30 20.11 1.59
N LEU A 555 11.09 20.39 2.06
CA LEU A 555 9.86 19.92 1.46
C LEU A 555 9.00 21.11 1.02
N PRO A 556 8.53 21.17 -0.24
CA PRO A 556 7.64 22.23 -0.70
C PRO A 556 6.28 22.20 0.00
N GLU A 557 5.62 23.34 0.10
CA GLU A 557 4.38 23.51 0.86
C GLU A 557 3.25 22.59 0.39
N GLU A 558 3.14 22.36 -0.91
CA GLU A 558 2.15 21.46 -1.51
C GLU A 558 2.35 20.00 -1.08
N GLN A 559 3.61 19.54 -0.93
CA GLN A 559 3.91 18.21 -0.39
C GLN A 559 3.65 18.15 1.11
N ILE A 560 3.95 19.24 1.85
CA ILE A 560 3.63 19.34 3.27
C ILE A 560 2.13 19.22 3.49
N PHE A 561 1.31 19.82 2.62
CA PHE A 561 -0.14 19.76 2.72
C PHE A 561 -0.68 18.34 2.53
N LEU A 562 -0.21 17.61 1.51
CA LEU A 562 -0.62 16.22 1.29
C LEU A 562 -0.14 15.31 2.45
N LEU A 563 1.12 15.46 2.89
CA LEU A 563 1.64 14.74 4.06
C LEU A 563 0.79 14.98 5.30
N GLY A 564 0.41 16.23 5.55
CA GLY A 564 -0.47 16.58 6.66
C GLY A 564 -1.85 15.96 6.56
N SER A 565 -2.42 15.90 5.36
CA SER A 565 -3.71 15.24 5.11
C SER A 565 -3.64 13.74 5.43
N VAL A 566 -2.59 13.06 5.00
CA VAL A 566 -2.35 11.63 5.32
C VAL A 566 -2.11 11.43 6.81
N LEU A 567 -1.23 12.24 7.44
CA LEU A 567 -0.93 12.14 8.86
C LEU A 567 -2.13 12.47 9.75
N SER A 568 -3.03 13.37 9.34
CA SER A 568 -4.24 13.69 10.12
C SER A 568 -5.14 12.46 10.27
N VAL A 569 -5.33 11.71 9.18
CA VAL A 569 -6.10 10.45 9.20
C VAL A 569 -5.34 9.33 9.91
N TYR A 570 -4.03 9.25 9.70
CA TYR A 570 -3.17 8.29 10.38
C TYR A 570 -3.24 8.41 11.91
N PHE A 571 -3.09 9.62 12.45
CA PHE A 571 -3.17 9.84 13.90
C PHE A 571 -4.58 9.63 14.45
N ALA A 572 -5.62 9.89 13.66
CA ALA A 572 -6.99 9.64 14.09
C ALA A 572 -7.25 8.15 14.38
N GLN A 573 -6.55 7.25 13.70
CA GLN A 573 -6.70 5.81 13.91
C GLN A 573 -6.04 5.30 15.21
N TYR A 574 -5.17 6.11 15.84
CA TYR A 574 -4.65 5.85 17.19
C TYR A 574 -5.53 6.41 18.29
N ALA A 575 -6.54 7.21 17.94
CA ALA A 575 -7.45 7.77 18.94
C ALA A 575 -8.40 6.68 19.46
N GLU A 576 -8.60 6.66 20.78
CA GLU A 576 -9.60 5.82 21.42
C GLU A 576 -11.02 6.27 21.06
N ILE A 577 -12.00 5.40 21.27
CA ILE A 577 -13.41 5.77 21.13
C ILE A 577 -13.72 6.96 22.06
N ASN A 578 -14.42 7.98 21.52
CA ASN A 578 -14.76 9.23 22.19
C ASN A 578 -13.59 10.20 22.46
N VAL A 579 -12.40 9.92 21.96
CA VAL A 579 -11.27 10.85 21.92
C VAL A 579 -11.08 11.31 20.47
N PHE A 580 -10.74 12.58 20.27
CA PHE A 580 -10.39 13.08 18.93
C PHE A 580 -8.91 13.42 18.84
N THR A 581 -8.39 13.36 17.63
CA THR A 581 -7.08 13.94 17.30
C THR A 581 -7.25 15.10 16.34
N GLN A 582 -6.43 16.12 16.49
CA GLN A 582 -6.37 17.26 15.59
C GLN A 582 -4.92 17.54 15.24
N LEU A 583 -4.59 17.57 13.96
CA LEU A 583 -3.26 17.90 13.48
C LEU A 583 -3.16 19.39 13.11
N GLU A 584 -2.10 20.04 13.59
CA GLU A 584 -1.65 21.34 13.14
C GLU A 584 -0.23 21.22 12.60
N ILE A 585 0.04 21.76 11.42
CA ILE A 585 1.40 21.89 10.89
C ILE A 585 1.87 23.32 11.00
N LYS A 586 3.11 23.51 11.47
CA LYS A 586 3.84 24.78 11.49
C LYS A 586 5.06 24.68 10.58
N LEU A 587 5.33 25.75 9.84
CA LEU A 587 6.54 25.86 9.05
C LEU A 587 7.72 26.32 9.92
N LYS A 588 8.88 25.73 9.70
CA LYS A 588 10.08 26.08 10.45
C LYS A 588 10.55 27.51 10.21
N SER A 589 10.39 28.03 8.97
CA SER A 589 10.85 29.38 8.59
C SER A 589 10.06 30.48 9.27
N THR A 590 8.74 30.35 9.36
CA THR A 590 7.84 31.39 9.85
C THR A 590 7.35 31.14 11.27
N SER A 591 7.48 29.90 11.77
CA SER A 591 6.89 29.45 13.04
C SER A 591 5.38 29.72 13.15
N SER A 592 4.74 30.09 12.03
CA SER A 592 3.30 30.32 11.95
C SER A 592 2.55 29.04 11.67
N SER A 593 1.28 28.98 12.04
CA SER A 593 0.39 27.88 11.66
C SER A 593 0.20 27.89 10.15
N PHE A 594 0.60 26.79 9.50
CA PHE A 594 0.43 26.60 8.06
C PHE A 594 -0.99 26.13 7.74
N HIS A 595 -1.42 25.08 8.44
CA HIS A 595 -2.78 24.55 8.31
C HIS A 595 -3.18 23.76 9.55
N VAL A 596 -4.48 23.80 9.86
CA VAL A 596 -5.09 23.00 10.94
C VAL A 596 -6.16 22.11 10.34
N TRP A 597 -5.94 20.80 10.38
CA TRP A 597 -6.92 19.82 9.91
C TRP A 597 -8.11 19.73 10.87
N PRO A 598 -9.29 19.36 10.40
CA PRO A 598 -10.44 19.14 11.26
C PRO A 598 -10.16 18.04 12.30
N ALA A 599 -10.82 18.16 13.45
CA ALA A 599 -10.75 17.13 14.49
C ALA A 599 -11.41 15.84 14.00
N LEU A 600 -10.69 14.75 14.04
CA LEU A 600 -11.13 13.41 13.65
C LEU A 600 -11.25 12.53 14.89
N THR A 601 -12.32 11.74 14.96
CA THR A 601 -12.55 10.76 16.04
C THR A 601 -12.08 9.38 15.63
N GLY A 602 -11.61 8.59 16.57
CA GLY A 602 -11.33 7.18 16.36
C GLY A 602 -12.62 6.39 16.12
N ASP A 603 -12.63 5.58 15.08
CA ASP A 603 -13.78 4.73 14.72
C ASP A 603 -13.64 3.28 15.23
N LYS A 604 -12.47 2.88 15.70
CA LYS A 604 -12.16 1.51 16.13
C LYS A 604 -11.86 1.45 17.63
N VAL A 605 -12.28 0.34 18.25
CA VAL A 605 -11.83 -0.01 19.60
C VAL A 605 -10.36 -0.38 19.49
N LEU A 606 -9.48 0.42 20.05
CA LEU A 606 -8.10 0.06 20.26
C LEU A 606 -8.04 -0.88 21.45
N LEU A 607 -7.33 -1.98 21.33
CA LEU A 607 -7.22 -3.09 22.30
C LEU A 607 -6.98 -2.62 23.74
#